data_463e7f30a6a5da9600ab351c915cdc75
#
_entry.id   463e7f30a6a5da9600ab351c915cdc75
#
_cell.length_a   1.000
_cell.length_b   1.000
_cell.length_c   1.000
_cell.angle_alpha   90.00
_cell.angle_beta   90.00
_cell.angle_gamma   90.00
#
_symmetry.space_group_name_H-M   'P 1'
#
loop_
_entity.id
_entity.type
_entity.pdbx_description
1 polymer ?
#
loop_
_entity_poly.entity_id
_entity_poly.type
_entity_poly.pdbx_seq_one_letter_code
_entity_poly.pdbx_strand_id
1 'polypeptide(L)'
;MSNKGFFTGRVAKAPVFRDGGKTPVCYVTLIRNEYAGKDSNTGDTRERQVSIPFTAFDAKGLLKAEHVCVGDQLVVEYRLDNNNRDLGNDQVEYGFSFIVDEFEFGAPGAIKREKLAANNRG
;
A
#
# COMPACT_ATOMS: atom_id res chain seq x y z
N MET A 1 -21.23 -13.19 -0.33
CA MET A 1 -20.62 -12.21 0.57
C MET A 1 -19.28 -11.77 0.01
N SER A 2 -19.01 -10.47 0.10
CA SER A 2 -17.76 -9.90 -0.42
C SER A 2 -16.72 -9.80 0.67
N ASN A 3 -15.54 -10.32 0.40
CA ASN A 3 -14.36 -10.08 1.20
C ASN A 3 -13.54 -8.98 0.50
N LYS A 4 -14.00 -7.73 0.63
CA LYS A 4 -13.37 -6.60 -0.03
C LYS A 4 -13.31 -5.41 0.89
N GLY A 5 -12.22 -4.66 0.78
CA GLY A 5 -12.04 -3.40 1.47
C GLY A 5 -11.44 -2.37 0.55
N PHE A 6 -11.47 -1.13 0.98
CA PHE A 6 -10.86 -0.01 0.27
C PHE A 6 -9.94 0.74 1.22
N PHE A 7 -8.80 1.14 0.72
CA PHE A 7 -7.85 1.92 1.50
C PHE A 7 -7.26 3.01 0.62
N THR A 8 -7.26 4.22 1.14
CA THR A 8 -6.61 5.37 0.50
C THR A 8 -5.42 5.76 1.36
N GLY A 9 -4.24 5.74 0.79
CA GLY A 9 -3.03 6.11 1.51
C GLY A 9 -1.94 6.59 0.58
N ARG A 10 -0.82 6.99 1.18
CA ARG A 10 0.35 7.41 0.42
C ARG A 10 1.43 6.36 0.47
N VAL A 11 2.16 6.25 -0.61
CA VAL A 11 3.26 5.28 -0.72
C VAL A 11 4.35 5.66 0.27
N ALA A 12 4.63 4.76 1.22
CA ALA A 12 5.57 5.02 2.31
C ALA A 12 7.02 4.85 1.90
N LYS A 13 7.28 3.92 0.99
CA LYS A 13 8.62 3.61 0.49
C LYS A 13 8.49 3.03 -0.91
N ALA A 14 9.60 3.02 -1.66
CA ALA A 14 9.59 2.50 -3.02
C ALA A 14 9.02 1.08 -3.05
N PRO A 15 8.09 0.79 -3.98
CA PRO A 15 7.56 -0.56 -4.11
C PRO A 15 8.66 -1.56 -4.45
N VAL A 16 8.50 -2.78 -3.94
CA VAL A 16 9.42 -3.88 -4.23
C VAL A 16 8.76 -4.80 -5.24
N PHE A 17 9.43 -4.98 -6.36
CA PHE A 17 8.94 -5.84 -7.43
C PHE A 17 9.80 -7.11 -7.50
N ARG A 18 9.14 -8.26 -7.51
CA ARG A 18 9.81 -9.55 -7.60
C ARG A 18 9.26 -10.34 -8.77
N ASP A 19 10.15 -10.74 -9.65
CA ASP A 19 9.84 -11.44 -10.90
C ASP A 19 10.65 -12.74 -11.00
N GLY A 20 10.85 -13.43 -9.88
CA GLY A 20 11.61 -14.67 -9.83
C GLY A 20 10.77 -15.93 -9.76
N GLY A 21 9.46 -15.83 -9.78
CA GLY A 21 8.55 -16.96 -9.69
C GLY A 21 7.66 -17.09 -10.91
N LYS A 22 6.67 -17.96 -10.82
CA LYS A 22 5.69 -18.15 -11.90
C LYS A 22 4.83 -16.91 -12.13
N THR A 23 4.60 -16.15 -11.07
CA THR A 23 3.77 -14.95 -11.11
C THR A 23 4.55 -13.78 -10.52
N PRO A 24 4.71 -12.68 -11.26
CA PRO A 24 5.33 -11.49 -10.71
C PRO A 24 4.51 -10.95 -9.52
N VAL A 25 5.21 -10.44 -8.52
CA VAL A 25 4.60 -9.90 -7.30
C VAL A 25 5.16 -8.53 -7.02
N CYS A 26 4.31 -7.60 -6.68
CA CYS A 26 4.70 -6.26 -6.23
C CYS A 26 4.22 -6.04 -4.81
N TYR A 27 5.11 -5.56 -3.96
CA TYR A 27 4.80 -5.19 -2.58
C TYR A 27 4.84 -3.69 -2.45
N VAL A 28 3.76 -3.11 -1.95
CA VAL A 28 3.67 -1.67 -1.71
C VAL A 28 3.06 -1.41 -0.35
N THR A 29 3.71 -0.55 0.44
CA THR A 29 3.20 -0.16 1.75
C THR A 29 2.57 1.21 1.65
N LEU A 30 1.31 1.32 2.06
CA LEU A 30 0.60 2.58 2.10
C LEU A 30 0.42 3.03 3.54
N ILE A 31 0.55 4.33 3.75
CA ILE A 31 0.33 4.94 5.06
C ILE A 31 -0.81 5.95 4.96
N ARG A 32 -1.52 6.08 6.05
CA ARG A 32 -2.58 7.05 6.19
C ARG A 32 -2.58 7.57 7.62
N ASN A 33 -2.67 8.89 7.77
CA ASN A 33 -2.83 9.51 9.07
C ASN A 33 -4.32 9.68 9.35
N GLU A 34 -4.75 9.22 10.50
CA GLU A 34 -6.15 9.31 10.92
C GLU A 34 -6.27 10.12 12.21
N TYR A 35 -7.37 10.85 12.32
CA TYR A 35 -7.67 11.60 13.52
C TYR A 35 -7.88 10.62 14.70
N ALA A 36 -7.18 10.86 15.79
CA ALA A 36 -7.22 10.01 16.99
C ALA A 36 -7.67 10.78 18.23
N GLY A 37 -8.36 11.91 18.06
CA GLY A 37 -8.86 12.71 19.16
C GLY A 37 -7.98 13.92 19.46
N LYS A 38 -8.30 14.60 20.55
CA LYS A 38 -7.52 15.74 21.04
C LYS A 38 -6.84 15.38 22.34
N ASP A 39 -5.66 15.93 22.54
CA ASP A 39 -4.99 15.84 23.84
C ASP A 39 -5.76 16.67 24.86
N SER A 40 -6.16 16.03 25.96
CA SER A 40 -6.94 16.69 27.01
C SER A 40 -6.15 17.77 27.75
N ASN A 41 -4.82 17.71 27.73
CA ASN A 41 -3.96 18.65 28.44
C ASN A 41 -3.58 19.85 27.59
N THR A 42 -3.34 19.65 26.29
CA THR A 42 -2.84 20.70 25.38
C THR A 42 -3.88 21.18 24.39
N GLY A 43 -4.95 20.40 24.17
CA GLY A 43 -5.96 20.70 23.16
C GLY A 43 -5.50 20.40 21.75
N ASP A 44 -4.29 19.88 21.57
CA ASP A 44 -3.75 19.54 20.26
C ASP A 44 -4.44 18.33 19.66
N THR A 45 -4.57 18.35 18.34
CA THR A 45 -5.11 17.21 17.58
C THR A 45 -4.08 16.09 17.57
N ARG A 46 -4.54 14.89 17.91
CA ARG A 46 -3.72 13.69 17.79
C ARG A 46 -4.01 12.99 16.47
N GLU A 47 -2.96 12.53 15.84
CA GLU A 47 -3.08 11.71 14.64
C GLU A 47 -2.47 10.34 14.91
N ARG A 48 -3.08 9.33 14.31
CA ARG A 48 -2.57 7.97 14.34
C ARG A 48 -2.22 7.56 12.92
N GLN A 49 -1.03 7.02 12.74
CA GLN A 49 -0.62 6.50 11.46
C GLN A 49 -1.06 5.05 11.32
N VAL A 50 -1.75 4.76 10.23
CA VAL A 50 -2.09 3.40 9.82
C VAL A 50 -1.19 3.04 8.65
N SER A 51 -0.52 1.90 8.75
CA SER A 51 0.39 1.41 7.72
C SER A 51 -0.03 0.00 7.33
N ILE A 52 -0.28 -0.21 6.03
CA ILE A 52 -0.69 -1.50 5.52
C ILE A 52 0.22 -1.92 4.36
N PRO A 53 0.85 -3.11 4.47
CA PRO A 53 1.58 -3.68 3.35
C PRO A 53 0.62 -4.40 2.41
N PHE A 54 0.57 -3.98 1.17
CA PHE A 54 -0.26 -4.59 0.15
C PHE A 54 0.57 -5.45 -0.79
N THR A 55 -0.03 -6.53 -1.27
CA THR A 55 0.56 -7.44 -2.24
C THR A 55 -0.26 -7.43 -3.52
N ALA A 56 0.38 -7.17 -4.65
CA ALA A 56 -0.26 -7.21 -5.95
C ALA A 56 0.35 -8.31 -6.79
N PHE A 57 -0.48 -9.23 -7.25
CA PHE A 57 -0.06 -10.31 -8.14
C PHE A 57 -0.26 -9.94 -9.60
N ASP A 58 0.49 -10.60 -10.49
CA ASP A 58 0.45 -10.43 -11.94
C ASP A 58 0.84 -9.03 -12.40
N ALA A 59 1.60 -8.37 -11.58
CA ALA A 59 1.87 -6.99 -11.92
C ALA A 59 0.63 -6.44 -12.60
N LYS A 60 -0.42 -6.21 -11.91
CA LYS A 60 -1.43 -5.28 -12.40
C LYS A 60 -0.64 -4.04 -12.82
N GLY A 61 -0.13 -4.06 -14.01
CA GLY A 61 0.97 -3.37 -14.69
C GLY A 61 1.42 -2.03 -14.16
N LEU A 62 0.72 -1.57 -13.27
CA LEU A 62 0.64 -0.26 -12.69
C LEU A 62 1.42 -0.12 -11.39
N LEU A 63 1.60 -1.22 -10.64
CA LEU A 63 2.44 -1.20 -9.44
C LEU A 63 3.90 -1.48 -9.79
N LYS A 64 4.28 -1.33 -11.04
CA LYS A 64 5.67 -1.33 -11.43
C LYS A 64 6.35 -0.12 -10.78
N ALA A 65 7.52 -0.36 -10.23
CA ALA A 65 8.25 0.65 -9.47
C ALA A 65 8.44 1.97 -10.22
N GLU A 66 8.51 1.92 -11.55
CA GLU A 66 8.68 3.10 -12.40
C GLU A 66 7.45 4.02 -12.44
N HIS A 67 6.27 3.51 -12.12
CA HIS A 67 5.03 4.28 -12.18
C HIS A 67 4.54 4.75 -10.81
N VAL A 68 5.06 4.18 -9.74
CA VAL A 68 4.64 4.50 -8.38
C VAL A 68 5.80 5.12 -7.65
N CYS A 69 5.61 6.35 -7.20
CA CYS A 69 6.63 7.10 -6.46
C CYS A 69 6.26 7.23 -4.99
N VAL A 70 7.26 7.29 -4.14
CA VAL A 70 7.06 7.55 -2.72
C VAL A 70 6.28 8.86 -2.55
N GLY A 71 5.27 8.86 -1.70
CA GLY A 71 4.40 9.99 -1.45
C GLY A 71 3.17 10.06 -2.34
N ASP A 72 3.10 9.27 -3.40
CA ASP A 72 1.90 9.22 -4.25
C ASP A 72 0.71 8.68 -3.47
N GLN A 73 -0.45 9.27 -3.72
CA GLN A 73 -1.69 8.74 -3.17
C GLN A 73 -2.23 7.63 -4.07
N LEU A 74 -2.55 6.50 -3.46
CA LEU A 74 -3.21 5.39 -4.13
C LEU A 74 -4.51 5.07 -3.41
N VAL A 75 -5.52 4.74 -4.20
CA VAL A 75 -6.76 4.15 -3.70
C VAL A 75 -6.75 2.70 -4.14
N VAL A 76 -6.73 1.78 -3.18
CA VAL A 76 -6.67 0.35 -3.49
C VAL A 76 -7.96 -0.33 -3.06
N GLU A 77 -8.45 -1.21 -3.92
CA GLU A 77 -9.45 -2.19 -3.59
C GLU A 77 -8.72 -3.49 -3.30
N TYR A 78 -8.94 -4.05 -2.12
CA TYR A 78 -8.21 -5.22 -1.68
C TYR A 78 -9.15 -6.27 -1.10
N ARG A 79 -8.65 -7.50 -1.04
CA ARG A 79 -9.27 -8.58 -0.29
C ARG A 79 -8.26 -9.13 0.71
N LEU A 80 -8.77 -9.73 1.76
CA LEU A 80 -7.95 -10.46 2.72
C LEU A 80 -7.77 -11.90 2.26
N ASP A 81 -6.56 -12.41 2.42
CA ASP A 81 -6.26 -13.80 2.19
C ASP A 81 -5.41 -14.33 3.35
N ASN A 82 -5.50 -15.60 3.60
CA ASN A 82 -4.72 -16.22 4.66
C ASN A 82 -3.25 -16.30 4.26
N ASN A 83 -2.38 -16.01 5.22
CA ASN A 83 -0.95 -16.16 5.07
C ASN A 83 -0.41 -16.96 6.26
N ASN A 84 -0.92 -18.17 6.42
CA ASN A 84 -0.58 -19.01 7.54
C ASN A 84 0.81 -19.64 7.34
N ARG A 85 1.56 -19.75 8.42
CA ARG A 85 2.85 -20.45 8.43
C ARG A 85 2.74 -21.69 9.28
N ASP A 86 3.15 -22.82 8.72
CA ASP A 86 3.29 -24.05 9.47
C ASP A 86 4.64 -24.01 10.20
N LEU A 87 4.58 -24.01 11.53
CA LEU A 87 5.77 -23.96 12.38
C LEU A 87 6.27 -25.36 12.76
N GLY A 88 5.59 -26.42 12.30
CA GLY A 88 5.86 -27.78 12.74
C GLY A 88 5.17 -28.11 14.06
N ASN A 89 5.23 -29.39 14.47
CA ASN A 89 4.66 -29.86 15.73
C ASN A 89 3.18 -29.49 15.92
N ASP A 90 2.39 -29.55 14.84
CA ASP A 90 0.96 -29.18 14.82
C ASP A 90 0.70 -27.73 15.20
N GLN A 91 1.71 -26.87 15.14
CA GLN A 91 1.56 -25.44 15.40
C GLN A 91 1.45 -24.67 14.08
N VAL A 92 0.49 -23.75 14.04
CA VAL A 92 0.27 -22.89 12.88
C VAL A 92 0.25 -21.45 13.34
N GLU A 93 1.07 -20.62 12.68
CA GLU A 93 0.99 -19.17 12.85
C GLU A 93 -0.02 -18.61 11.85
N TYR A 94 -1.08 -18.00 12.37
CA TYR A 94 -2.14 -17.43 11.54
C TYR A 94 -1.79 -16.00 11.16
N GLY A 95 -1.92 -15.69 9.88
CA GLY A 95 -1.69 -14.36 9.38
C GLY A 95 -2.60 -14.04 8.21
N PHE A 96 -2.59 -12.78 7.81
CA PHE A 96 -3.39 -12.29 6.70
C PHE A 96 -2.52 -11.47 5.76
N SER A 97 -2.83 -11.59 4.47
CA SER A 97 -2.27 -10.75 3.43
C SER A 97 -3.37 -9.87 2.84
N PHE A 98 -3.02 -8.65 2.51
CA PHE A 98 -3.90 -7.70 1.85
C PHE A 98 -3.58 -7.73 0.36
N ILE A 99 -4.45 -8.36 -0.43
CA ILE A 99 -4.23 -8.59 -1.85
C ILE A 99 -4.94 -7.51 -2.65
N VAL A 100 -4.20 -6.80 -3.48
CA VAL A 100 -4.77 -5.74 -4.32
C VAL A 100 -5.53 -6.37 -5.48
N ASP A 101 -6.81 -6.06 -5.60
CA ASP A 101 -7.62 -6.43 -6.75
C ASP A 101 -7.58 -5.35 -7.82
N GLU A 102 -7.75 -4.10 -7.40
CA GLU A 102 -7.69 -2.94 -8.30
C GLU A 102 -7.13 -1.74 -7.55
N PHE A 103 -6.60 -0.78 -8.30
CA PHE A 103 -6.15 0.47 -7.70
C PHE A 103 -6.24 1.62 -8.68
N GLU A 104 -6.27 2.83 -8.11
CA GLU A 104 -6.28 4.09 -8.86
C GLU A 104 -5.25 5.04 -8.25
N PHE A 105 -4.65 5.85 -9.11
CA PHE A 105 -3.82 6.94 -8.63
C PHE A 105 -4.70 8.09 -8.15
N GLY A 106 -4.39 8.59 -6.95
CA GLY A 106 -4.96 9.84 -6.46
C GLY A 106 -4.00 10.99 -6.73
N ALA A 107 -3.85 11.87 -5.74
CA ALA A 107 -2.97 13.02 -5.87
C ALA A 107 -1.50 12.59 -5.97
N PRO A 108 -0.71 13.17 -6.90
CA PRO A 108 0.72 12.86 -6.99
C PRO A 108 1.47 13.42 -5.79
N GLY A 109 2.51 12.71 -5.35
CA GLY A 109 3.44 13.20 -4.36
C GLY A 109 4.45 14.17 -4.96
N ALA A 110 5.35 14.69 -4.11
CA ALA A 110 6.34 15.68 -4.54
C ALA A 110 7.28 15.13 -5.61
N ILE A 111 7.72 13.88 -5.47
CA ILE A 111 8.63 13.25 -6.43
C ILE A 111 7.99 13.14 -7.81
N LYS A 112 6.76 12.68 -7.88
CA LYS A 112 6.04 12.55 -9.16
C LYS A 112 5.76 13.93 -9.77
N ARG A 113 5.41 14.91 -8.98
CA ARG A 113 5.19 16.28 -9.47
C ARG A 113 6.44 16.83 -10.13
N GLU A 114 7.61 16.58 -9.56
CA GLU A 114 8.89 16.99 -10.16
C GLU A 114 9.12 16.27 -11.50
N LYS A 115 8.85 14.98 -11.57
CA LYS A 115 8.98 14.21 -12.81
C LYS A 115 8.05 14.72 -13.90
N LEU A 116 6.80 15.00 -13.55
CA LEU A 116 5.83 15.54 -14.51
C LEU A 116 6.22 16.92 -15.00
N ALA A 117 6.73 17.79 -14.11
CA ALA A 117 7.21 19.10 -14.49
C ALA A 117 8.42 19.01 -15.42
N ALA A 118 9.36 18.10 -15.15
CA ALA A 118 10.51 17.88 -16.01
C ALA A 118 10.10 17.40 -17.41
N ASN A 119 9.12 16.51 -17.51
CA ASN A 119 8.62 16.05 -18.79
C ASN A 119 7.93 17.15 -19.60
N ASN A 120 7.26 18.07 -18.91
CA ASN A 120 6.59 19.19 -19.58
C ASN A 120 7.54 20.30 -20.04
N ARG A 121 8.78 20.30 -19.55
CA ARG A 121 9.79 21.28 -19.92
C ARG A 121 10.62 20.87 -21.14
N GLY A 122 10.55 19.59 -21.47
CA GLY A 122 11.30 19.03 -22.58
C GLY A 122 10.66 19.23 -23.97
#